data_df2ecb59d16d7b6580f1d6da60d1eb10
#
_entry.id   df2ecb59d16d7b6580f1d6da60d1eb10
#
_cell.length_a   1.000
_cell.length_b   1.000
_cell.length_c   1.000
_cell.angle_alpha   90.00
_cell.angle_beta   90.00
_cell.angle_gamma   90.00
#
_symmetry.space_group_name_H-M   'P 1'
#
loop_
_entity.id
_entity.type
_entity.pdbx_description
1 polymer ?
#
loop_
_entity_poly.entity_id
_entity_poly.type
_entity_poly.pdbx_seq_one_letter_code
_entity_poly.pdbx_strand_id
1 'polypeptide(L)'
;MDIWEYINFDKATRENRENAALWMLDNSEELQQLINSLNSDLNERAVKSAYVLELVAVKNLKVLKPYMPQIAQQISQFKSDSIQRSLLHIMKLWLCSPKALNAMDDELIDTLTQHCFDKLIQQPWAAVAVMAHAMSCLHYLSARSKWIKEPLVDILIKNMPNQSPGYRARAKHIIQELNR
;
A
#
# COMPACT_ATOMS: atom_id res chain seq x y z
N MET A 1 3.65 22.63 -15.03
CA MET A 1 2.72 21.92 -15.95
C MET A 1 1.60 21.34 -15.10
N ASP A 2 0.34 21.37 -15.58
CA ASP A 2 -0.74 20.67 -14.83
C ASP A 2 -0.72 19.20 -15.24
N ILE A 3 -0.33 18.32 -14.31
CA ILE A 3 -0.27 16.87 -14.55
C ILE A 3 -1.63 16.29 -14.95
N TRP A 4 -2.74 16.97 -14.59
CA TRP A 4 -4.10 16.49 -14.85
C TRP A 4 -4.49 16.49 -16.32
N GLU A 5 -3.77 17.23 -17.18
CA GLU A 5 -3.95 17.16 -18.62
C GLU A 5 -3.53 15.79 -19.18
N TYR A 6 -2.65 15.06 -18.49
CA TYR A 6 -2.05 13.80 -18.94
C TYR A 6 -2.52 12.56 -18.17
N ILE A 7 -2.89 12.74 -16.91
CA ILE A 7 -3.29 11.60 -16.05
C ILE A 7 -4.78 11.56 -15.73
N ASN A 8 -5.58 12.51 -16.24
CA ASN A 8 -7.01 12.56 -16.03
C ASN A 8 -7.77 11.68 -17.04
N PHE A 9 -7.84 10.40 -16.79
CA PHE A 9 -8.59 9.44 -17.60
C PHE A 9 -10.05 9.32 -17.11
N ASP A 10 -11.02 9.24 -18.03
CA ASP A 10 -12.45 9.11 -17.69
C ASP A 10 -12.77 7.77 -17.04
N LYS A 11 -12.18 6.68 -17.55
CA LYS A 11 -12.37 5.33 -17.03
C LYS A 11 -11.03 4.76 -16.55
N ALA A 12 -11.03 4.17 -15.36
CA ALA A 12 -9.85 3.52 -14.78
C ALA A 12 -9.55 2.15 -15.42
N THR A 13 -9.58 2.08 -16.76
CA THR A 13 -9.15 0.89 -17.50
C THR A 13 -7.68 0.61 -17.23
N ARG A 14 -7.27 -0.63 -17.49
CA ARG A 14 -5.85 -1.00 -17.36
C ARG A 14 -4.98 -0.13 -18.27
N GLU A 15 -5.38 0.02 -19.52
CA GLU A 15 -4.67 0.79 -20.55
C GLU A 15 -4.49 2.27 -20.13
N ASN A 16 -5.57 2.94 -19.73
CA ASN A 16 -5.53 4.34 -19.33
C ASN A 16 -4.59 4.57 -18.14
N ARG A 17 -4.63 3.67 -17.14
CA ARG A 17 -3.74 3.75 -15.98
C ARG A 17 -2.29 3.48 -16.36
N GLU A 18 -2.03 2.53 -17.28
CA GLU A 18 -0.69 2.21 -17.77
C GLU A 18 -0.10 3.39 -18.56
N ASN A 19 -0.88 4.04 -19.43
CA ASN A 19 -0.46 5.22 -20.19
C ASN A 19 -0.12 6.39 -19.26
N ALA A 20 -0.97 6.68 -18.27
CA ALA A 20 -0.70 7.70 -17.27
C ALA A 20 0.56 7.40 -16.44
N ALA A 21 0.78 6.13 -16.08
CA ALA A 21 1.99 5.73 -15.34
C ALA A 21 3.27 5.82 -16.19
N LEU A 22 3.20 5.50 -17.48
CA LEU A 22 4.33 5.67 -18.41
C LEU A 22 4.67 7.14 -18.57
N TRP A 23 3.67 8.00 -18.81
CA TRP A 23 3.89 9.43 -18.88
C TRP A 23 4.54 9.96 -17.59
N MET A 24 4.08 9.53 -16.42
CA MET A 24 4.66 9.94 -15.14
C MET A 24 6.10 9.45 -14.95
N LEU A 25 6.46 8.29 -15.50
CA LEU A 25 7.85 7.80 -15.46
C LEU A 25 8.78 8.62 -16.34
N ASP A 26 8.28 9.10 -17.49
CA ASP A 26 9.02 9.99 -18.39
C ASP A 26 9.13 11.42 -17.84
N ASN A 27 8.23 11.81 -16.91
CA ASN A 27 8.19 13.12 -16.25
C ASN A 27 8.28 12.95 -14.72
N SER A 28 9.29 12.25 -14.25
CA SER A 28 9.43 11.86 -12.84
C SER A 28 9.65 13.04 -11.87
N GLU A 29 10.01 14.21 -12.35
CA GLU A 29 10.06 15.48 -11.62
C GLU A 29 8.66 15.91 -11.11
N GLU A 30 7.60 15.47 -11.77
CA GLU A 30 6.21 15.77 -11.39
C GLU A 30 5.63 14.82 -10.32
N LEU A 31 6.39 13.81 -9.89
CA LEU A 31 5.94 12.83 -8.89
C LEU A 31 5.50 13.47 -7.57
N GLN A 32 6.16 14.54 -7.14
CA GLN A 32 5.75 15.25 -5.93
C GLN A 32 4.34 15.86 -6.07
N GLN A 33 4.01 16.39 -7.25
CA GLN A 33 2.69 16.93 -7.53
C GLN A 33 1.63 15.82 -7.51
N LEU A 34 1.94 14.64 -8.07
CA LEU A 34 1.07 13.47 -8.03
C LEU A 34 0.83 12.98 -6.60
N ILE A 35 1.87 12.93 -5.76
CA ILE A 35 1.75 12.54 -4.34
C ILE A 35 0.92 13.56 -3.57
N ASN A 36 1.13 14.84 -3.79
CA ASN A 36 0.32 15.89 -3.16
C ASN A 36 -1.17 15.78 -3.54
N SER A 37 -1.46 15.29 -4.75
CA SER A 37 -2.82 15.08 -5.24
C SER A 37 -3.59 13.96 -4.52
N LEU A 38 -2.92 13.11 -3.74
CA LEU A 38 -3.57 12.16 -2.84
C LEU A 38 -4.43 12.87 -1.78
N ASN A 39 -4.05 14.08 -1.37
CA ASN A 39 -4.77 14.90 -0.40
C ASN A 39 -5.81 15.84 -1.05
N SER A 40 -6.17 15.63 -2.31
CA SER A 40 -7.18 16.40 -2.99
C SER A 40 -8.55 16.20 -2.35
N ASP A 41 -9.30 17.30 -2.14
CA ASP A 41 -10.71 17.26 -1.72
C ASP A 41 -11.59 16.53 -2.75
N LEU A 42 -11.14 16.46 -4.00
CA LEU A 42 -11.78 15.69 -5.05
C LEU A 42 -11.35 14.24 -4.95
N ASN A 43 -12.20 13.39 -4.33
CA ASN A 43 -11.95 11.97 -4.14
C ASN A 43 -11.52 11.24 -5.44
N GLU A 44 -12.08 11.63 -6.59
CA GLU A 44 -11.72 11.07 -7.89
C GLU A 44 -10.26 11.34 -8.25
N ARG A 45 -9.73 12.53 -8.02
CA ARG A 45 -8.32 12.87 -8.24
C ARG A 45 -7.42 12.06 -7.34
N ALA A 46 -7.74 11.98 -6.05
CA ALA A 46 -6.98 11.20 -5.09
C ALA A 46 -6.91 9.70 -5.46
N VAL A 47 -8.04 9.13 -5.90
CA VAL A 47 -8.09 7.73 -6.35
C VAL A 47 -7.29 7.50 -7.64
N LYS A 48 -7.41 8.40 -8.63
CA LYS A 48 -6.60 8.32 -9.88
C LYS A 48 -5.12 8.42 -9.57
N SER A 49 -4.71 9.36 -8.70
CA SER A 49 -3.32 9.51 -8.26
C SER A 49 -2.79 8.23 -7.63
N ALA A 50 -3.56 7.61 -6.75
CA ALA A 50 -3.16 6.35 -6.11
C ALA A 50 -2.98 5.21 -7.13
N TYR A 51 -3.85 5.12 -8.14
CA TYR A 51 -3.72 4.11 -9.20
C TYR A 51 -2.48 4.32 -10.08
N VAL A 52 -2.18 5.58 -10.43
CA VAL A 52 -1.00 5.91 -11.22
C VAL A 52 0.27 5.63 -10.41
N LEU A 53 0.33 6.07 -9.14
CA LEU A 53 1.46 5.79 -8.25
C LEU A 53 1.71 4.29 -8.07
N GLU A 54 0.66 3.48 -7.92
CA GLU A 54 0.78 2.03 -7.82
C GLU A 54 1.47 1.44 -9.06
N LEU A 55 1.06 1.85 -10.26
CA LEU A 55 1.66 1.35 -11.50
C LEU A 55 3.08 1.88 -11.72
N VAL A 56 3.36 3.12 -11.35
CA VAL A 56 4.74 3.66 -11.32
C VAL A 56 5.61 2.79 -10.41
N ALA A 57 5.13 2.44 -9.20
CA ALA A 57 5.86 1.57 -8.28
C ALA A 57 6.12 0.18 -8.86
N VAL A 58 5.12 -0.42 -9.51
CA VAL A 58 5.23 -1.74 -10.15
C VAL A 58 6.25 -1.73 -11.29
N LYS A 59 6.27 -0.66 -12.09
CA LYS A 59 7.18 -0.53 -13.25
C LYS A 59 8.60 -0.11 -12.82
N ASN A 60 8.72 0.84 -11.91
CA ASN A 60 10.01 1.36 -11.43
C ASN A 60 9.90 1.95 -10.01
N LEU A 61 9.96 1.08 -9.01
CA LEU A 61 9.90 1.51 -7.61
C LEU A 61 11.02 2.50 -7.23
N LYS A 62 12.14 2.50 -7.95
CA LYS A 62 13.30 3.34 -7.60
C LYS A 62 12.97 4.84 -7.62
N VAL A 63 12.12 5.29 -8.53
CA VAL A 63 11.75 6.71 -8.64
C VAL A 63 10.89 7.18 -7.46
N LEU A 64 10.18 6.26 -6.78
CA LEU A 64 9.37 6.57 -5.60
C LEU A 64 10.15 6.50 -4.28
N LYS A 65 11.38 5.97 -4.25
CA LYS A 65 12.14 5.79 -3.00
C LYS A 65 12.25 7.07 -2.16
N PRO A 66 12.52 8.26 -2.72
CA PRO A 66 12.61 9.49 -1.93
C PRO A 66 11.31 9.86 -1.21
N TYR A 67 10.18 9.40 -1.73
CA TYR A 67 8.84 9.75 -1.25
C TYR A 67 8.22 8.69 -0.32
N MET A 68 8.86 7.52 -0.16
CA MET A 68 8.29 6.41 0.59
C MET A 68 7.99 6.76 2.06
N PRO A 69 8.85 7.50 2.79
CA PRO A 69 8.51 7.94 4.15
C PRO A 69 7.26 8.82 4.18
N GLN A 70 7.13 9.78 3.26
CA GLN A 70 5.94 10.64 3.15
C GLN A 70 4.67 9.82 2.90
N ILE A 71 4.72 8.87 1.95
CA ILE A 71 3.57 8.00 1.62
C ILE A 71 3.19 7.15 2.84
N ALA A 72 4.16 6.58 3.54
CA ALA A 72 3.92 5.75 4.72
C ALA A 72 3.30 6.54 5.88
N GLN A 73 3.75 7.76 6.15
CA GLN A 73 3.19 8.64 7.17
C GLN A 73 1.74 9.06 6.86
N GLN A 74 1.42 9.28 5.58
CA GLN A 74 0.10 9.75 5.17
C GLN A 74 -0.94 8.63 5.00
N ILE A 75 -0.53 7.37 4.93
CA ILE A 75 -1.42 6.26 4.56
C ILE A 75 -2.63 6.14 5.48
N SER A 76 -2.49 6.43 6.77
CA SER A 76 -3.57 6.35 7.76
C SER A 76 -4.65 7.43 7.59
N GLN A 77 -4.36 8.52 6.88
CA GLN A 77 -5.28 9.64 6.68
C GLN A 77 -6.38 9.31 5.67
N PHE A 78 -6.15 8.35 4.77
CA PHE A 78 -7.09 8.01 3.72
C PHE A 78 -8.13 6.99 4.19
N LYS A 79 -9.42 7.29 3.91
CA LYS A 79 -10.55 6.39 4.24
C LYS A 79 -10.95 5.49 3.06
N SER A 80 -10.63 5.88 1.84
CA SER A 80 -11.00 5.15 0.61
C SER A 80 -10.22 3.84 0.49
N ASP A 81 -10.92 2.70 0.41
CA ASP A 81 -10.31 1.38 0.17
C ASP A 81 -9.51 1.31 -1.14
N SER A 82 -9.92 2.08 -2.16
CA SER A 82 -9.19 2.17 -3.43
C SER A 82 -7.81 2.79 -3.25
N ILE A 83 -7.71 3.88 -2.49
CA ILE A 83 -6.44 4.52 -2.16
C ILE A 83 -5.61 3.62 -1.25
N GLN A 84 -6.22 3.10 -0.18
CA GLN A 84 -5.58 2.20 0.77
C GLN A 84 -4.96 0.98 0.08
N ARG A 85 -5.70 0.34 -0.83
CA ARG A 85 -5.22 -0.81 -1.59
C ARG A 85 -3.96 -0.46 -2.39
N SER A 86 -3.98 0.65 -3.11
CA SER A 86 -2.84 1.07 -3.93
C SER A 86 -1.62 1.43 -3.10
N LEU A 87 -1.81 2.22 -2.03
CA LEU A 87 -0.69 2.62 -1.17
C LEU A 87 -0.11 1.45 -0.38
N LEU A 88 -0.92 0.54 0.15
CA LEU A 88 -0.43 -0.67 0.82
C LEU A 88 0.26 -1.62 -0.16
N HIS A 89 -0.14 -1.66 -1.44
CA HIS A 89 0.61 -2.41 -2.45
C HIS A 89 1.98 -1.79 -2.70
N ILE A 90 2.09 -0.47 -2.78
CA ILE A 90 3.37 0.24 -2.89
C ILE A 90 4.25 -0.06 -1.68
N MET A 91 3.70 0.03 -0.45
CA MET A 91 4.43 -0.30 0.78
C MET A 91 4.93 -1.75 0.75
N LYS A 92 4.09 -2.70 0.37
CA LYS A 92 4.48 -4.11 0.24
C LYS A 92 5.67 -4.28 -0.71
N LEU A 93 5.65 -3.61 -1.88
CA LEU A 93 6.77 -3.67 -2.84
C LEU A 93 8.06 -3.08 -2.27
N TRP A 94 7.95 -2.04 -1.47
CA TRP A 94 9.10 -1.41 -0.82
C TRP A 94 9.67 -2.28 0.29
N LEU A 95 8.81 -2.77 1.19
CA LEU A 95 9.20 -3.55 2.38
C LEU A 95 9.78 -4.93 2.06
N CYS A 96 9.55 -5.48 0.85
CA CYS A 96 10.18 -6.74 0.47
C CYS A 96 11.72 -6.63 0.33
N SER A 97 12.28 -5.41 0.33
CA SER A 97 13.72 -5.16 0.29
C SER A 97 14.28 -5.00 1.72
N PRO A 98 15.23 -5.85 2.16
CA PRO A 98 15.88 -5.68 3.47
C PRO A 98 16.54 -4.30 3.64
N LYS A 99 17.04 -3.69 2.57
CA LYS A 99 17.61 -2.34 2.60
C LYS A 99 16.57 -1.29 2.95
N ALA A 100 15.33 -1.46 2.51
CA ALA A 100 14.24 -0.54 2.83
C ALA A 100 13.88 -0.61 4.32
N LEU A 101 13.74 -1.82 4.86
CA LEU A 101 13.48 -2.05 6.28
C LEU A 101 14.56 -1.43 7.18
N ASN A 102 15.83 -1.56 6.81
CA ASN A 102 16.94 -1.01 7.58
C ASN A 102 17.05 0.53 7.48
N ALA A 103 16.47 1.13 6.46
CA ALA A 103 16.47 2.58 6.26
C ALA A 103 15.29 3.31 6.95
N MET A 104 14.29 2.55 7.44
CA MET A 104 13.16 3.13 8.18
C MET A 104 13.55 3.38 9.63
N ASP A 105 13.11 4.51 10.18
CA ASP A 105 13.13 4.74 11.62
C ASP A 105 12.04 3.93 12.34
N ASP A 106 12.15 3.81 13.65
CA ASP A 106 11.24 2.98 14.44
C ASP A 106 9.83 3.61 14.50
N GLU A 107 9.71 4.94 14.48
CA GLU A 107 8.42 5.64 14.47
C GLU A 107 7.61 5.32 13.21
N LEU A 108 8.28 5.32 12.05
CA LEU A 108 7.63 4.97 10.78
C LEU A 108 7.21 3.49 10.73
N ILE A 109 8.04 2.60 11.30
CA ILE A 109 7.71 1.18 11.44
C ILE A 109 6.49 1.00 12.31
N ASP A 110 6.43 1.66 13.47
CA ASP A 110 5.31 1.56 14.40
C ASP A 110 4.03 2.12 13.79
N THR A 111 4.10 3.28 13.13
CA THR A 111 2.98 3.91 12.44
C THR A 111 2.40 2.99 11.38
N LEU A 112 3.24 2.42 10.52
CA LEU A 112 2.79 1.51 9.46
C LEU A 112 2.28 0.18 10.02
N THR A 113 2.91 -0.34 11.07
CA THR A 113 2.49 -1.56 11.77
C THR A 113 1.10 -1.38 12.37
N GLN A 114 0.88 -0.30 13.12
CA GLN A 114 -0.42 0.01 13.70
C GLN A 114 -1.49 0.12 12.62
N HIS A 115 -1.22 0.89 11.56
CA HIS A 115 -2.15 1.05 10.45
C HIS A 115 -2.54 -0.30 9.82
N CYS A 116 -1.56 -1.18 9.59
CA CYS A 116 -1.82 -2.50 8.99
C CYS A 116 -2.63 -3.40 9.94
N PHE A 117 -2.36 -3.40 11.24
CA PHE A 117 -3.19 -4.13 12.21
C PHE A 117 -4.61 -3.59 12.26
N ASP A 118 -4.81 -2.28 12.25
CA ASP A 118 -6.14 -1.66 12.24
C ASP A 118 -6.98 -2.16 11.05
N LYS A 119 -6.37 -2.34 9.86
CA LYS A 119 -7.07 -2.90 8.70
C LYS A 119 -7.51 -4.36 8.88
N LEU A 120 -6.88 -5.10 9.78
CA LEU A 120 -7.23 -6.50 10.06
C LEU A 120 -8.23 -6.66 11.21
N ILE A 121 -8.38 -5.68 12.10
CA ILE A 121 -9.21 -5.79 13.31
C ILE A 121 -10.46 -4.91 13.30
N GLN A 122 -10.46 -3.78 12.59
CA GLN A 122 -11.60 -2.84 12.57
C GLN A 122 -12.81 -3.42 11.84
N GLN A 123 -14.00 -3.09 12.38
CA GLN A 123 -15.28 -3.39 11.75
C GLN A 123 -15.98 -2.09 11.29
N PRO A 124 -16.66 -2.05 10.14
CA PRO A 124 -16.73 -3.15 9.16
C PRO A 124 -15.38 -3.46 8.51
N TRP A 125 -15.22 -4.69 8.02
CA TRP A 125 -13.97 -5.11 7.38
C TRP A 125 -13.61 -4.24 6.17
N ALA A 126 -12.34 -3.89 6.05
CA ALA A 126 -11.80 -3.31 4.84
C ALA A 126 -11.92 -4.28 3.65
N ALA A 127 -11.81 -3.75 2.42
CA ALA A 127 -11.81 -4.59 1.23
C ALA A 127 -10.71 -5.67 1.31
N VAL A 128 -11.00 -6.87 0.78
CA VAL A 128 -10.10 -8.04 0.86
C VAL A 128 -8.69 -7.74 0.35
N ALA A 129 -8.58 -6.94 -0.71
CA ALA A 129 -7.28 -6.54 -1.26
C ALA A 129 -6.48 -5.64 -0.31
N VAL A 130 -7.15 -4.75 0.42
CA VAL A 130 -6.53 -3.91 1.47
C VAL A 130 -5.95 -4.80 2.57
N MET A 131 -6.76 -5.72 3.11
CA MET A 131 -6.33 -6.67 4.13
C MET A 131 -5.18 -7.56 3.64
N ALA A 132 -5.22 -8.04 2.40
CA ALA A 132 -4.16 -8.88 1.84
C ALA A 132 -2.81 -8.15 1.73
N HIS A 133 -2.82 -6.87 1.39
CA HIS A 133 -1.59 -6.08 1.37
C HIS A 133 -1.12 -5.73 2.78
N ALA A 134 -2.05 -5.42 3.71
CA ALA A 134 -1.71 -5.19 5.13
C ALA A 134 -1.03 -6.41 5.77
N MET A 135 -1.56 -7.63 5.56
CA MET A 135 -0.91 -8.88 5.98
C MET A 135 0.52 -8.98 5.46
N SER A 136 0.72 -8.63 4.19
CA SER A 136 2.03 -8.72 3.55
C SER A 136 3.01 -7.71 4.13
N CYS A 137 2.55 -6.49 4.39
CA CYS A 137 3.36 -5.45 5.04
C CYS A 137 3.79 -5.91 6.44
N LEU A 138 2.85 -6.43 7.26
CA LEU A 138 3.15 -6.95 8.60
C LEU A 138 4.13 -8.12 8.56
N HIS A 139 3.99 -9.03 7.59
CA HIS A 139 4.95 -10.11 7.39
C HIS A 139 6.37 -9.58 7.16
N TYR A 140 6.57 -8.59 6.27
CA TYR A 140 7.89 -8.01 6.04
C TYR A 140 8.41 -7.22 7.27
N LEU A 141 7.54 -6.43 7.92
CA LEU A 141 7.90 -5.67 9.13
C LEU A 141 8.31 -6.58 10.29
N SER A 142 7.76 -7.80 10.38
CA SER A 142 8.11 -8.78 11.43
C SER A 142 9.58 -9.24 11.36
N ALA A 143 10.27 -9.06 10.23
CA ALA A 143 11.69 -9.35 10.13
C ALA A 143 12.54 -8.40 11.01
N ARG A 144 12.10 -7.16 11.20
CA ARG A 144 12.75 -6.17 12.08
C ARG A 144 12.10 -6.11 13.47
N SER A 145 10.78 -6.23 13.56
CA SER A 145 10.00 -6.12 14.81
C SER A 145 9.36 -7.48 15.12
N LYS A 146 10.11 -8.36 15.76
CA LYS A 146 9.72 -9.78 15.99
C LYS A 146 8.41 -9.95 16.73
N TRP A 147 8.02 -8.98 17.57
CA TRP A 147 6.76 -9.01 18.31
C TRP A 147 5.51 -9.03 17.42
N ILE A 148 5.63 -8.59 16.15
CA ILE A 148 4.53 -8.58 15.18
C ILE A 148 4.04 -10.00 14.86
N LYS A 149 4.92 -10.99 14.90
CA LYS A 149 4.65 -12.35 14.43
C LYS A 149 3.46 -13.01 15.12
N GLU A 150 3.50 -13.08 16.45
CA GLU A 150 2.45 -13.80 17.23
C GLU A 150 1.09 -13.13 17.09
N PRO A 151 0.91 -11.81 17.35
CA PRO A 151 -0.38 -11.16 17.16
C PRO A 151 -0.92 -11.26 15.74
N LEU A 152 -0.05 -11.23 14.73
CA LEU A 152 -0.47 -11.38 13.34
C LEU A 152 -1.07 -12.77 13.11
N VAL A 153 -0.39 -13.83 13.54
CA VAL A 153 -0.88 -15.21 13.40
C VAL A 153 -2.22 -15.38 14.09
N ASP A 154 -2.36 -14.90 15.33
CA ASP A 154 -3.58 -15.00 16.12
C ASP A 154 -4.77 -14.30 15.44
N ILE A 155 -4.57 -13.07 14.96
CA ILE A 155 -5.58 -12.32 14.24
C ILE A 155 -6.00 -13.05 12.94
N LEU A 156 -5.04 -13.57 12.19
CA LEU A 156 -5.33 -14.28 10.95
C LEU A 156 -6.15 -15.55 11.21
N ILE A 157 -5.77 -16.35 12.21
CA ILE A 157 -6.50 -17.58 12.60
C ILE A 157 -7.92 -17.23 13.05
N LYS A 158 -8.06 -16.23 13.92
CA LYS A 158 -9.35 -15.78 14.45
C LYS A 158 -10.31 -15.30 13.35
N ASN A 159 -9.78 -14.59 12.35
CA ASN A 159 -10.60 -13.98 11.31
C ASN A 159 -10.99 -14.95 10.19
N MET A 160 -10.14 -15.94 9.88
CA MET A 160 -10.34 -16.85 8.74
C MET A 160 -11.75 -17.47 8.63
N PRO A 161 -12.43 -17.92 9.71
CA PRO A 161 -13.76 -18.54 9.59
C PRO A 161 -14.80 -17.61 8.95
N ASN A 162 -14.70 -16.30 9.19
CA ASN A 162 -15.67 -15.29 8.78
C ASN A 162 -15.24 -14.52 7.53
N GLN A 163 -14.17 -14.95 6.85
CA GLN A 163 -13.58 -14.23 5.74
C GLN A 163 -13.71 -14.95 4.39
N SER A 164 -13.57 -14.17 3.31
CA SER A 164 -13.63 -14.66 1.94
C SER A 164 -12.54 -15.70 1.63
N PRO A 165 -12.72 -16.53 0.56
CA PRO A 165 -11.67 -17.45 0.10
C PRO A 165 -10.34 -16.75 -0.20
N GLY A 166 -10.37 -15.54 -0.78
CA GLY A 166 -9.16 -14.76 -1.08
C GLY A 166 -8.39 -14.35 0.19
N TYR A 167 -9.10 -13.89 1.22
CA TYR A 167 -8.49 -13.62 2.53
C TYR A 167 -7.84 -14.89 3.10
N ARG A 168 -8.60 -15.99 3.16
CA ARG A 168 -8.13 -17.27 3.73
C ARG A 168 -6.89 -17.80 3.03
N ALA A 169 -6.87 -17.73 1.71
CA ALA A 169 -5.70 -18.16 0.93
C ALA A 169 -4.46 -17.33 1.29
N ARG A 170 -4.60 -16.00 1.37
CA ARG A 170 -3.50 -15.12 1.74
C ARG A 170 -3.04 -15.32 3.18
N ALA A 171 -3.97 -15.43 4.12
CA ALA A 171 -3.68 -15.68 5.53
C ALA A 171 -2.89 -16.97 5.73
N LYS A 172 -3.31 -18.08 5.12
CA LYS A 172 -2.60 -19.36 5.16
C LYS A 172 -1.16 -19.23 4.65
N HIS A 173 -0.97 -18.53 3.53
CA HIS A 173 0.35 -18.31 2.97
C HIS A 173 1.26 -17.52 3.94
N ILE A 174 0.75 -16.43 4.52
CA ILE A 174 1.51 -15.63 5.49
C ILE A 174 1.88 -16.44 6.74
N ILE A 175 0.94 -17.22 7.29
CA ILE A 175 1.21 -18.08 8.46
C ILE A 175 2.32 -19.10 8.12
N GLN A 176 2.28 -19.69 6.94
CA GLN A 176 3.32 -20.63 6.49
C GLN A 176 4.69 -19.97 6.38
N GLU A 177 4.77 -18.76 5.82
CA GLU A 177 6.02 -17.99 5.70
C GLU A 177 6.59 -17.60 7.07
N LEU A 178 5.74 -17.20 8.02
CA LEU A 178 6.15 -16.84 9.37
C LEU A 178 6.64 -18.03 10.20
N ASN A 179 6.27 -19.27 9.86
CA ASN A 179 6.64 -20.48 10.57
C ASN A 179 7.88 -21.20 9.97
N ARG A 180 8.45 -20.65 8.91
CA ARG A 180 9.76 -21.10 8.36
C ARG A 180 10.92 -20.46 9.10
#